data_78fdf7023e78bc0e24efd5dadcc00c04
#
_entry.id   78fdf7023e78bc0e24efd5dadcc00c04
#
_cell.length_a   1.000
_cell.length_b   1.000
_cell.length_c   1.000
_cell.angle_alpha   90.00
_cell.angle_beta   90.00
_cell.angle_gamma   90.00
#
_symmetry.space_group_name_H-M   'P 1'
#
loop_
_entity.id
_entity.type
_entity.pdbx_description
1 polymer ?
#
loop_
_entity_poly.entity_id
_entity_poly.type
_entity_poly.pdbx_seq_one_letter_code
_entity_poly.pdbx_strand_id
1 'polypeptide(L)'
;GTKFVLTDVELEGMPNLGSVVFSSQEVSFLAGSLAAMLDQDQNARFPIRHNGRLSIVAGQEIPSVKTSMAGFFQGARYINPYIQVRYGFAGSFKNADAGKQLALNQNINGSDIIYTLAGDAGSGVIAASKEAKFLIIGSGSDQHFSEVNRVLTNTRKLYNVVVFQTVKDTLQGRFPSGKVIYDLKNGGVELSPLNQN
;
A
#
# COMPACT_ATOMS: atom_id res chain seq x y z
N GLY A 1 20.10 27.08 -14.56
CA GLY A 1 20.77 25.78 -14.53
C GLY A 1 19.78 24.64 -14.46
N THR A 2 20.21 23.41 -14.67
CA THR A 2 19.38 22.21 -14.62
C THR A 2 18.83 21.97 -13.22
N LYS A 3 17.57 21.63 -13.11
CA LYS A 3 16.89 21.23 -11.87
C LYS A 3 16.67 19.72 -11.88
N PHE A 4 16.81 19.10 -10.72
CA PHE A 4 16.63 17.65 -10.53
C PHE A 4 15.59 17.41 -9.45
N VAL A 5 14.79 16.36 -9.63
CA VAL A 5 13.82 15.88 -8.62
C VAL A 5 14.03 14.40 -8.42
N LEU A 6 14.25 14.00 -7.18
CA LEU A 6 14.27 12.61 -6.76
C LEU A 6 12.93 12.26 -6.10
N THR A 7 12.45 11.08 -6.33
CA THR A 7 11.24 10.56 -5.70
C THR A 7 11.57 9.34 -4.83
N ASP A 8 10.91 9.23 -3.68
CA ASP A 8 11.13 8.15 -2.68
C ASP A 8 12.54 8.13 -2.04
N VAL A 9 13.31 9.18 -2.24
CA VAL A 9 14.65 9.34 -1.66
C VAL A 9 14.73 10.69 -0.99
N GLU A 10 15.21 10.71 0.24
CA GLU A 10 15.48 11.94 0.99
C GLU A 10 16.94 12.32 0.81
N LEU A 11 17.18 13.42 0.09
CA LEU A 11 18.50 14.01 -0.11
C LEU A 11 18.36 15.53 -0.11
N GLU A 12 19.16 16.20 0.71
CA GLU A 12 19.12 17.64 0.91
C GLU A 12 20.48 18.31 0.65
N GLY A 13 20.52 19.63 0.73
CA GLY A 13 21.76 20.43 0.68
C GLY A 13 22.15 20.94 -0.71
N MET A 14 21.36 20.68 -1.75
CA MET A 14 21.62 21.18 -3.11
C MET A 14 20.50 22.11 -3.59
N PRO A 15 20.80 23.37 -4.00
CA PRO A 15 19.77 24.35 -4.36
C PRO A 15 19.02 24.04 -5.67
N ASN A 16 19.53 23.10 -6.46
CA ASN A 16 18.92 22.65 -7.70
C ASN A 16 18.32 21.24 -7.60
N LEU A 17 18.20 20.68 -6.38
CA LEU A 17 17.63 19.37 -6.13
C LEU A 17 16.41 19.46 -5.25
N GLY A 18 15.28 18.92 -5.73
CA GLY A 18 14.09 18.62 -4.94
C GLY A 18 14.04 17.13 -4.57
N SER A 19 13.65 16.84 -3.36
CA SER A 19 13.55 15.49 -2.80
C SER A 19 12.10 15.23 -2.37
N VAL A 20 11.37 14.42 -3.13
CA VAL A 20 9.95 14.13 -2.89
C VAL A 20 9.81 12.84 -2.11
N VAL A 21 9.15 12.93 -0.97
CA VAL A 21 8.83 11.80 -0.10
C VAL A 21 7.32 11.66 0.02
N PHE A 22 6.81 10.44 -0.08
CA PHE A 22 5.39 10.15 0.07
C PHE A 22 5.04 9.65 1.47
N SER A 23 3.97 10.18 2.06
CA SER A 23 3.43 9.72 3.35
C SER A 23 2.73 8.37 3.21
N SER A 24 3.50 7.33 2.90
CA SER A 24 2.98 5.97 2.71
C SER A 24 2.29 5.41 3.96
N GLN A 25 2.69 5.85 5.16
CA GLN A 25 2.04 5.49 6.42
C GLN A 25 0.58 5.97 6.49
N GLU A 26 0.26 7.15 5.93
CA GLU A 26 -1.10 7.69 5.98
C GLU A 26 -2.06 6.88 5.11
N VAL A 27 -1.69 6.58 3.88
CA VAL A 27 -2.53 5.77 3.00
C VAL A 27 -2.61 4.32 3.48
N SER A 28 -1.55 3.79 4.10
CA SER A 28 -1.59 2.47 4.72
C SER A 28 -2.45 2.45 5.98
N PHE A 29 -2.55 3.56 6.74
CA PHE A 29 -3.49 3.70 7.84
C PHE A 29 -4.94 3.56 7.33
N LEU A 30 -5.29 4.23 6.24
CA LEU A 30 -6.61 4.08 5.62
C LEU A 30 -6.87 2.63 5.17
N ALA A 31 -5.87 1.98 4.59
CA ALA A 31 -5.96 0.57 4.18
C ALA A 31 -6.23 -0.37 5.36
N GLY A 32 -5.52 -0.16 6.48
CA GLY A 32 -5.73 -0.92 7.72
C GLY A 32 -7.10 -0.68 8.34
N SER A 33 -7.55 0.59 8.35
CA SER A 33 -8.88 0.95 8.82
C SER A 33 -9.97 0.28 7.99
N LEU A 34 -9.87 0.35 6.66
CA LEU A 34 -10.81 -0.31 5.75
C LEU A 34 -10.86 -1.83 5.98
N ALA A 35 -9.71 -2.47 6.10
CA ALA A 35 -9.63 -3.91 6.35
C ALA A 35 -10.33 -4.32 7.65
N ALA A 36 -10.12 -3.54 8.72
CA ALA A 36 -10.75 -3.80 10.01
C ALA A 36 -12.26 -3.51 10.02
N MET A 37 -12.71 -2.48 9.30
CA MET A 37 -14.14 -2.18 9.13
C MET A 37 -14.84 -3.33 8.39
N LEU A 38 -14.24 -3.84 7.32
CA LEU A 38 -14.78 -4.99 6.58
C LEU A 38 -14.81 -6.25 7.43
N ASP A 39 -13.77 -6.52 8.24
CA ASP A 39 -13.78 -7.67 9.15
C ASP A 39 -14.88 -7.60 10.20
N GLN A 40 -15.32 -6.41 10.57
CA GLN A 40 -16.44 -6.20 11.52
C GLN A 40 -17.82 -6.19 10.86
N ASP A 41 -17.91 -5.91 9.56
CA ASP A 41 -19.19 -5.78 8.85
C ASP A 41 -19.80 -7.14 8.53
N GLN A 42 -20.68 -7.63 9.38
CA GLN A 42 -21.41 -8.90 9.20
C GLN A 42 -22.28 -8.94 7.93
N ASN A 43 -22.55 -7.79 7.31
CA ASN A 43 -23.30 -7.68 6.06
C ASN A 43 -22.38 -7.51 4.83
N ALA A 44 -21.06 -7.62 5.01
CA ALA A 44 -20.12 -7.55 3.91
C ALA A 44 -20.46 -8.56 2.81
N ARG A 45 -20.46 -8.10 1.56
CA ARG A 45 -20.75 -8.97 0.39
C ARG A 45 -19.74 -10.08 0.17
N PHE A 46 -18.59 -10.00 0.85
CA PHE A 46 -17.50 -10.93 0.70
C PHE A 46 -17.54 -12.01 1.77
N PRO A 47 -17.26 -13.27 1.41
CA PRO A 47 -17.24 -14.37 2.37
C PRO A 47 -15.95 -14.33 3.21
N ILE A 48 -15.95 -13.52 4.25
CA ILE A 48 -14.88 -13.40 5.23
C ILE A 48 -15.30 -13.98 6.58
N ARG A 49 -14.33 -14.47 7.34
CA ARG A 49 -14.60 -15.19 8.61
C ARG A 49 -14.96 -14.29 9.79
N HIS A 50 -14.79 -12.97 9.67
CA HIS A 50 -15.05 -11.99 10.74
C HIS A 50 -14.40 -12.36 12.08
N ASN A 51 -13.15 -12.77 12.04
CA ASN A 51 -12.47 -13.37 13.18
C ASN A 51 -11.38 -12.47 13.79
N GLY A 52 -11.33 -11.21 13.36
CA GLY A 52 -10.36 -10.23 13.84
C GLY A 52 -8.92 -10.50 13.38
N ARG A 53 -8.73 -11.16 12.23
CA ARG A 53 -7.40 -11.52 11.74
C ARG A 53 -7.14 -10.96 10.35
N LEU A 54 -6.18 -10.06 10.29
CA LEU A 54 -5.65 -9.50 9.05
C LEU A 54 -4.21 -9.95 8.84
N SER A 55 -3.69 -9.78 7.63
CA SER A 55 -2.27 -10.00 7.40
C SER A 55 -1.64 -9.09 6.37
N ILE A 56 -0.31 -9.04 6.38
CA ILE A 56 0.53 -8.33 5.43
C ILE A 56 1.50 -9.33 4.80
N VAL A 57 1.55 -9.33 3.48
CA VAL A 57 2.62 -9.98 2.71
C VAL A 57 3.52 -8.90 2.13
N ALA A 58 4.77 -8.88 2.54
CA ALA A 58 5.76 -7.90 2.13
C ALA A 58 6.92 -8.53 1.35
N GLY A 59 7.58 -7.75 0.49
CA GLY A 59 8.72 -8.23 -0.30
C GLY A 59 9.98 -8.39 0.56
N GLN A 60 10.51 -7.28 1.03
CA GLN A 60 11.73 -7.23 1.84
C GLN A 60 11.55 -6.34 3.07
N GLU A 61 12.36 -6.60 4.10
CA GLU A 61 12.36 -5.85 5.34
C GLU A 61 13.17 -4.55 5.23
N ILE A 62 12.65 -3.56 4.48
CA ILE A 62 13.27 -2.25 4.30
C ILE A 62 12.47 -1.13 5.01
N PRO A 63 13.09 0.02 5.32
CA PRO A 63 12.43 1.10 6.08
C PRO A 63 11.10 1.56 5.51
N SER A 64 10.98 1.76 4.19
CA SER A 64 9.75 2.20 3.54
C SER A 64 8.60 1.19 3.68
N VAL A 65 8.90 -0.11 3.62
CA VAL A 65 7.93 -1.17 3.85
C VAL A 65 7.49 -1.17 5.32
N LYS A 66 8.43 -1.07 6.26
CA LYS A 66 8.10 -0.98 7.71
C LYS A 66 7.21 0.23 8.03
N THR A 67 7.45 1.37 7.40
CA THR A 67 6.62 2.57 7.56
C THR A 67 5.19 2.31 7.10
N SER A 68 5.00 1.68 5.94
CA SER A 68 3.66 1.30 5.45
C SER A 68 2.99 0.28 6.35
N MET A 69 3.73 -0.74 6.81
CA MET A 69 3.22 -1.73 7.76
C MET A 69 2.75 -1.07 9.06
N ALA A 70 3.55 -0.15 9.62
CA ALA A 70 3.19 0.58 10.84
C ALA A 70 1.88 1.37 10.68
N GLY A 71 1.70 2.05 9.52
CA GLY A 71 0.45 2.72 9.18
C GLY A 71 -0.74 1.75 9.19
N PHE A 72 -0.61 0.61 8.49
CA PHE A 72 -1.66 -0.40 8.44
C PHE A 72 -2.01 -0.96 9.83
N PHE A 73 -1.02 -1.28 10.66
CA PHE A 73 -1.25 -1.71 12.04
C PHE A 73 -2.03 -0.68 12.85
N GLN A 74 -1.63 0.58 12.76
CA GLN A 74 -2.30 1.66 13.48
C GLN A 74 -3.73 1.85 13.01
N GLY A 75 -3.97 1.86 11.69
CA GLY A 75 -5.31 2.00 11.12
C GLY A 75 -6.24 0.86 11.51
N ALA A 76 -5.75 -0.38 11.43
CA ALA A 76 -6.53 -1.55 11.84
C ALA A 76 -6.91 -1.51 13.32
N ARG A 77 -5.97 -1.17 14.20
CA ARG A 77 -6.19 -1.07 15.64
C ARG A 77 -7.01 0.15 16.05
N TYR A 78 -7.01 1.19 15.25
CA TYR A 78 -7.87 2.35 15.46
C TYR A 78 -9.37 1.97 15.37
N ILE A 79 -9.71 1.07 14.46
CA ILE A 79 -11.07 0.55 14.29
C ILE A 79 -11.38 -0.57 15.29
N ASN A 80 -10.44 -1.52 15.45
CA ASN A 80 -10.60 -2.65 16.37
C ASN A 80 -9.31 -2.85 17.18
N PRO A 81 -9.24 -2.40 18.43
CA PRO A 81 -8.04 -2.53 19.27
C PRO A 81 -7.56 -3.98 19.50
N TYR A 82 -8.45 -4.96 19.33
CA TYR A 82 -8.18 -6.38 19.55
C TYR A 82 -7.80 -7.11 18.27
N ILE A 83 -7.79 -6.42 17.11
CA ILE A 83 -7.48 -7.05 15.84
C ILE A 83 -6.05 -7.57 15.80
N GLN A 84 -5.88 -8.78 15.30
CA GLN A 84 -4.58 -9.40 15.12
C GLN A 84 -4.10 -9.18 13.69
N VAL A 85 -2.97 -8.53 13.52
CA VAL A 85 -2.35 -8.36 12.21
C VAL A 85 -1.05 -9.17 12.17
N ARG A 86 -1.01 -10.22 11.36
CA ARG A 86 0.18 -11.02 11.08
C ARG A 86 0.91 -10.45 9.87
N TYR A 87 2.19 -10.78 9.74
CA TYR A 87 2.95 -10.38 8.56
C TYR A 87 4.03 -11.40 8.23
N GLY A 88 4.54 -11.31 7.01
CA GLY A 88 5.68 -12.06 6.57
C GLY A 88 6.37 -11.41 5.38
N PHE A 89 7.64 -11.71 5.21
CA PHE A 89 8.46 -11.22 4.12
C PHE A 89 8.77 -12.35 3.14
N ALA A 90 8.53 -12.11 1.85
CA ALA A 90 8.86 -13.04 0.77
C ALA A 90 10.38 -13.14 0.51
N GLY A 91 11.18 -12.27 1.14
CA GLY A 91 12.64 -12.18 0.96
C GLY A 91 13.06 -11.45 -0.33
N SER A 92 12.14 -11.22 -1.26
CA SER A 92 12.37 -10.54 -2.54
C SER A 92 11.10 -9.84 -3.02
N PHE A 93 11.27 -8.71 -3.72
CA PHE A 93 10.17 -8.07 -4.44
C PHE A 93 9.81 -8.76 -5.76
N LYS A 94 10.57 -9.78 -6.20
CA LYS A 94 10.42 -10.43 -7.51
C LYS A 94 9.97 -11.89 -7.43
N ASN A 95 9.96 -12.50 -6.25
CA ASN A 95 9.66 -13.93 -6.09
C ASN A 95 8.16 -14.16 -5.88
N ALA A 96 7.43 -14.35 -6.98
CA ALA A 96 5.98 -14.60 -6.96
C ALA A 96 5.61 -15.88 -6.20
N ASP A 97 6.41 -16.95 -6.30
CA ASP A 97 6.14 -18.20 -5.60
C ASP A 97 6.22 -18.05 -4.09
N ALA A 98 7.23 -17.31 -3.59
CA ALA A 98 7.33 -16.99 -2.17
C ALA A 98 6.14 -16.14 -1.70
N GLY A 99 5.72 -15.14 -2.49
CA GLY A 99 4.52 -14.35 -2.23
C GLY A 99 3.26 -15.20 -2.15
N LYS A 100 3.09 -16.14 -3.08
CA LYS A 100 1.97 -17.09 -3.13
C LYS A 100 1.92 -17.98 -1.88
N GLN A 101 3.03 -18.65 -1.57
CA GLN A 101 3.11 -19.55 -0.42
C GLN A 101 2.84 -18.83 0.89
N LEU A 102 3.39 -17.63 1.05
CA LEU A 102 3.17 -16.82 2.22
C LEU A 102 1.71 -16.42 2.39
N ALA A 103 1.04 -15.98 1.30
CA ALA A 103 -0.36 -15.61 1.31
C ALA A 103 -1.29 -16.80 1.64
N LEU A 104 -1.03 -17.97 1.06
CA LEU A 104 -1.78 -19.20 1.37
C LEU A 104 -1.61 -19.56 2.85
N ASN A 105 -0.39 -19.50 3.38
CA ASN A 105 -0.13 -19.75 4.79
C ASN A 105 -0.89 -18.77 5.70
N GLN A 106 -0.88 -17.46 5.38
CA GLN A 106 -1.63 -16.45 6.13
C GLN A 106 -3.14 -16.71 6.10
N ASN A 107 -3.69 -17.12 4.96
CA ASN A 107 -5.11 -17.46 4.84
C ASN A 107 -5.48 -18.70 5.63
N ILE A 108 -4.67 -19.78 5.57
CA ILE A 108 -4.87 -21.00 6.39
C ILE A 108 -4.88 -20.64 7.89
N ASN A 109 -4.06 -19.68 8.30
CA ASN A 109 -4.01 -19.18 9.67
C ASN A 109 -5.10 -18.17 10.03
N GLY A 110 -6.09 -17.98 9.16
CA GLY A 110 -7.32 -17.26 9.48
C GLY A 110 -7.43 -15.85 8.89
N SER A 111 -6.49 -15.38 8.09
CA SER A 111 -6.57 -14.05 7.48
C SER A 111 -7.32 -14.11 6.14
N ASP A 112 -8.46 -13.44 6.06
CA ASP A 112 -9.26 -13.31 4.84
C ASP A 112 -9.07 -11.99 4.11
N ILE A 113 -8.32 -11.06 4.70
CA ILE A 113 -7.93 -9.80 4.07
C ILE A 113 -6.40 -9.67 4.21
N ILE A 114 -5.73 -9.58 3.07
CA ILE A 114 -4.26 -9.52 3.00
C ILE A 114 -3.83 -8.22 2.32
N TYR A 115 -3.05 -7.40 3.04
CA TYR A 115 -2.39 -6.24 2.45
C TYR A 115 -1.05 -6.66 1.83
N THR A 116 -0.84 -6.37 0.54
CA THR A 116 0.39 -6.73 -0.16
C THR A 116 1.31 -5.52 -0.36
N LEU A 117 2.53 -5.62 0.16
CA LEU A 117 3.64 -4.66 0.02
C LEU A 117 4.83 -5.35 -0.69
N ALA A 118 4.55 -6.17 -1.70
CA ALA A 118 5.49 -7.15 -2.21
C ALA A 118 6.01 -6.88 -3.64
N GLY A 119 5.63 -5.75 -4.27
CA GLY A 119 6.02 -5.47 -5.65
C GLY A 119 5.56 -6.59 -6.60
N ASP A 120 6.44 -7.07 -7.50
CA ASP A 120 6.12 -8.14 -8.45
C ASP A 120 5.79 -9.48 -7.76
N ALA A 121 6.34 -9.73 -6.56
CA ALA A 121 5.95 -10.89 -5.74
C ALA A 121 4.47 -10.84 -5.32
N GLY A 122 3.82 -9.68 -5.38
CA GLY A 122 2.39 -9.50 -5.19
C GLY A 122 1.53 -10.24 -6.21
N SER A 123 2.05 -10.53 -7.42
CA SER A 123 1.36 -11.36 -8.40
C SER A 123 1.08 -12.76 -7.86
N GLY A 124 1.99 -13.30 -7.05
CA GLY A 124 1.79 -14.56 -6.35
C GLY A 124 0.66 -14.48 -5.30
N VAL A 125 0.54 -13.36 -4.59
CA VAL A 125 -0.56 -13.11 -3.64
C VAL A 125 -1.90 -13.09 -4.37
N ILE A 126 -1.95 -12.46 -5.55
CA ILE A 126 -3.13 -12.43 -6.41
C ILE A 126 -3.49 -13.85 -6.88
N ALA A 127 -2.51 -14.63 -7.32
CA ALA A 127 -2.73 -16.03 -7.71
C ALA A 127 -3.28 -16.87 -6.54
N ALA A 128 -2.71 -16.70 -5.33
CA ALA A 128 -3.19 -17.35 -4.12
C ALA A 128 -4.66 -16.99 -3.79
N SER A 129 -5.05 -15.72 -3.98
CA SER A 129 -6.43 -15.29 -3.70
C SER A 129 -7.46 -15.91 -4.62
N LYS A 130 -7.10 -16.27 -5.86
CA LYS A 130 -7.97 -17.04 -6.77
C LYS A 130 -8.27 -18.42 -6.22
N GLU A 131 -7.27 -19.07 -5.63
CA GLU A 131 -7.38 -20.43 -5.09
C GLU A 131 -8.12 -20.46 -3.75
N ALA A 132 -7.70 -19.61 -2.82
CA ALA A 132 -8.15 -19.63 -1.42
C ALA A 132 -9.26 -18.61 -1.09
N LYS A 133 -9.67 -17.79 -2.07
CA LYS A 133 -10.82 -16.86 -2.01
C LYS A 133 -10.75 -15.75 -0.94
N PHE A 134 -9.57 -15.33 -0.53
CA PHE A 134 -9.38 -14.15 0.34
C PHE A 134 -9.34 -12.84 -0.45
N LEU A 135 -9.47 -11.72 0.24
CA LEU A 135 -9.44 -10.38 -0.31
C LEU A 135 -8.04 -9.75 -0.23
N ILE A 136 -7.75 -8.86 -1.15
CA ILE A 136 -6.46 -8.17 -1.24
C ILE A 136 -6.67 -6.67 -1.15
N ILE A 137 -5.80 -6.00 -0.39
CA ILE A 137 -5.49 -4.59 -0.56
C ILE A 137 -4.12 -4.53 -1.21
N GLY A 138 -4.04 -3.94 -2.40
CA GLY A 138 -2.80 -3.82 -3.17
C GLY A 138 -1.95 -2.62 -2.76
N SER A 139 -0.74 -2.54 -3.31
CA SER A 139 0.12 -1.36 -3.22
C SER A 139 0.81 -1.07 -4.55
N GLY A 140 1.03 0.21 -4.85
CA GLY A 140 1.70 0.66 -6.07
C GLY A 140 0.74 0.92 -7.22
N SER A 141 0.93 0.26 -8.36
CA SER A 141 0.05 0.39 -9.53
C SER A 141 -1.33 -0.18 -9.27
N ASP A 142 -2.31 0.34 -9.98
CA ASP A 142 -3.68 -0.14 -9.88
C ASP A 142 -3.78 -1.59 -10.39
N GLN A 143 -4.08 -2.51 -9.49
CA GLN A 143 -4.20 -3.94 -9.76
C GLN A 143 -5.65 -4.39 -10.00
N HIS A 144 -6.61 -3.46 -10.12
CA HIS A 144 -8.01 -3.78 -10.42
C HIS A 144 -8.17 -4.49 -11.78
N PHE A 145 -7.25 -4.24 -12.72
CA PHE A 145 -7.23 -4.91 -14.03
C PHE A 145 -6.74 -6.35 -14.00
N SER A 146 -6.15 -6.82 -12.88
CA SER A 146 -5.97 -8.24 -12.72
C SER A 146 -7.36 -8.85 -12.56
N GLU A 147 -7.74 -9.80 -13.40
CA GLU A 147 -9.03 -10.49 -13.57
C GLU A 147 -9.72 -11.00 -12.28
N VAL A 148 -9.46 -10.39 -11.16
CA VAL A 148 -9.84 -10.90 -9.85
C VAL A 148 -10.67 -9.87 -9.12
N ASN A 149 -11.95 -10.12 -9.01
CA ASN A 149 -12.88 -9.44 -8.11
C ASN A 149 -12.47 -9.63 -6.62
N ARG A 150 -11.16 -9.69 -6.33
CA ARG A 150 -10.59 -9.92 -4.99
C ARG A 150 -9.73 -8.76 -4.51
N VAL A 151 -9.33 -7.86 -5.42
CA VAL A 151 -8.60 -6.65 -5.04
C VAL A 151 -9.62 -5.59 -4.66
N LEU A 152 -9.69 -5.26 -3.37
CA LEU A 152 -10.61 -4.26 -2.83
C LEU A 152 -10.23 -2.85 -3.26
N THR A 153 -8.98 -2.53 -3.10
CA THR A 153 -8.38 -1.22 -3.39
C THR A 153 -6.85 -1.35 -3.41
N ASN A 154 -6.18 -0.27 -3.80
CA ASN A 154 -4.73 -0.18 -3.74
C ASN A 154 -4.29 1.10 -3.04
N THR A 155 -3.23 1.03 -2.23
CA THR A 155 -2.53 2.21 -1.77
C THR A 155 -1.65 2.75 -2.89
N ARG A 156 -1.82 4.01 -3.28
CA ARG A 156 -1.16 4.61 -4.44
C ARG A 156 -0.33 5.82 -4.05
N LYS A 157 0.81 5.96 -4.72
CA LYS A 157 1.61 7.18 -4.77
C LYS A 157 1.35 7.87 -6.10
N LEU A 158 0.90 9.11 -6.08
CA LEU A 158 0.50 9.84 -7.29
C LEU A 158 1.69 10.60 -7.91
N TYR A 159 2.61 9.87 -8.52
CA TYR A 159 3.77 10.45 -9.20
C TYR A 159 3.39 11.47 -10.28
N ASN A 160 2.27 11.28 -10.97
CA ASN A 160 1.75 12.22 -11.96
C ASN A 160 1.44 13.59 -11.34
N VAL A 161 0.86 13.63 -10.13
CA VAL A 161 0.59 14.86 -9.38
C VAL A 161 1.91 15.56 -9.03
N VAL A 162 2.87 14.80 -8.53
CA VAL A 162 4.21 15.30 -8.18
C VAL A 162 4.91 15.93 -9.39
N VAL A 163 4.97 15.19 -10.50
CA VAL A 163 5.63 15.67 -11.72
C VAL A 163 4.95 16.93 -12.24
N PHE A 164 3.62 16.92 -12.36
CA PHE A 164 2.85 18.08 -12.82
C PHE A 164 3.10 19.31 -11.94
N GLN A 165 2.98 19.16 -10.62
CA GLN A 165 3.15 20.28 -9.69
C GLN A 165 4.58 20.81 -9.70
N THR A 166 5.58 19.94 -9.73
CA THR A 166 6.99 20.32 -9.80
C THR A 166 7.32 21.11 -11.07
N VAL A 167 6.83 20.65 -12.22
CA VAL A 167 7.02 21.37 -13.50
C VAL A 167 6.34 22.74 -13.45
N LYS A 168 5.10 22.79 -13.00
CA LYS A 168 4.32 24.02 -12.85
C LYS A 168 5.03 25.04 -11.97
N ASP A 169 5.48 24.63 -10.78
CA ASP A 169 6.17 25.52 -9.85
C ASP A 169 7.53 25.97 -10.38
N THR A 170 8.25 25.11 -11.07
CA THR A 170 9.52 25.45 -11.72
C THR A 170 9.32 26.51 -12.80
N LEU A 171 8.30 26.38 -13.64
CA LEU A 171 7.97 27.37 -14.68
C LEU A 171 7.56 28.74 -14.10
N GLN A 172 7.03 28.74 -12.87
CA GLN A 172 6.67 29.95 -12.13
C GLN A 172 7.83 30.51 -11.28
N GLY A 173 9.03 29.98 -11.43
CA GLY A 173 10.22 30.41 -10.68
C GLY A 173 10.27 29.91 -9.23
N ARG A 174 9.39 29.02 -8.82
CA ARG A 174 9.26 28.46 -7.47
C ARG A 174 9.71 27.01 -7.42
N PHE A 175 10.89 26.70 -7.93
CA PHE A 175 11.39 25.31 -7.87
C PHE A 175 11.46 24.83 -6.42
N PRO A 176 10.83 23.67 -6.09
CA PRO A 176 10.79 23.12 -4.74
C PRO A 176 12.14 22.44 -4.41
N SER A 177 13.15 23.24 -4.00
CA SER A 177 14.42 22.69 -3.53
C SER A 177 14.26 22.09 -2.12
N GLY A 178 15.03 21.04 -1.82
CA GLY A 178 14.98 20.33 -0.55
C GLY A 178 13.82 19.32 -0.45
N LYS A 179 13.46 18.97 0.78
CA LYS A 179 12.44 17.94 1.05
C LYS A 179 11.02 18.47 0.87
N VAL A 180 10.26 17.78 0.07
CA VAL A 180 8.81 18.01 -0.12
C VAL A 180 8.06 16.73 0.22
N ILE A 181 7.07 16.82 1.12
CA ILE A 181 6.24 15.70 1.53
C ILE A 181 4.91 15.74 0.77
N TYR A 182 4.59 14.62 0.14
CA TYR A 182 3.31 14.38 -0.51
C TYR A 182 2.49 13.39 0.33
N ASP A 183 1.34 13.86 0.80
CA ASP A 183 0.46 13.20 1.77
C ASP A 183 -0.99 13.13 1.28
N LEU A 184 -1.92 12.70 2.12
CA LEU A 184 -3.35 12.68 1.81
C LEU A 184 -3.92 14.08 1.59
N LYS A 185 -3.43 15.09 2.34
CA LYS A 185 -3.96 16.45 2.30
C LYS A 185 -3.66 17.15 0.97
N ASN A 186 -2.46 16.91 0.41
CA ASN A 186 -2.05 17.53 -0.86
C ASN A 186 -2.25 16.60 -2.08
N GLY A 187 -2.91 15.46 -1.89
CA GLY A 187 -3.22 14.53 -2.97
C GLY A 187 -2.01 13.77 -3.48
N GLY A 188 -0.97 13.59 -2.66
CA GLY A 188 0.21 12.84 -3.04
C GLY A 188 0.06 11.33 -2.90
N VAL A 189 -0.81 10.90 -2.01
CA VAL A 189 -1.17 9.49 -1.79
C VAL A 189 -2.67 9.33 -1.71
N GLU A 190 -3.18 8.16 -2.09
CA GLU A 190 -4.62 7.85 -2.04
C GLU A 190 -4.87 6.35 -1.93
N LEU A 191 -6.09 5.96 -1.56
CA LEU A 191 -6.64 4.66 -1.93
C LEU A 191 -7.28 4.76 -3.32
N SER A 192 -7.02 3.78 -4.19
CA SER A 192 -7.78 3.69 -5.44
C SER A 192 -9.27 3.49 -5.14
N PRO A 193 -10.18 3.81 -6.09
CA PRO A 193 -11.60 3.52 -5.91
C PRO A 193 -11.83 2.08 -5.46
N LEU A 194 -12.81 1.88 -4.59
CA LEU A 194 -13.17 0.53 -4.14
C LEU A 194 -13.75 -0.28 -5.30
N ASN A 195 -13.32 -1.53 -5.42
CA ASN A 195 -13.94 -2.47 -6.33
C ASN A 195 -15.34 -2.81 -5.80
N GLN A 196 -16.36 -2.50 -6.60
CA GLN A 196 -17.77 -2.70 -6.22
C GLN A 196 -18.38 -3.97 -6.85
N ASN A 197 -17.58 -4.76 -7.58
CA ASN A 197 -18.05 -5.95 -8.28
C ASN A 197 -17.98 -7.22 -7.42
#